data_6b2cdc953696583f6cd74ece2da6e90f
#
_entry.id   6b2cdc953696583f6cd74ece2da6e90f
#
_cell.length_a   1.000
_cell.length_b   1.000
_cell.length_c   1.000
_cell.angle_alpha   90.00
_cell.angle_beta   90.00
_cell.angle_gamma   90.00
#
_symmetry.space_group_name_H-M   'P 1'
#
loop_
_entity.id
_entity.type
_entity.pdbx_description
1 polymer ?
#
loop_
_entity_poly.entity_id
_entity_poly.type
_entity_poly.pdbx_seq_one_letter_code
_entity_poly.pdbx_strand_id
1 'polypeptide(L)'
;FKVSIGTSKSQSIIIIYYNEIRHRYWNGNAINIDIKSKDNPTLLKAAFELKLREGWRPQQKKKVVKEVPITVIKALQQGVEVKIKQGCSERFIKDAKRIVTLWQRYESEQHLKSLTLDKLQPSHIRNFLVRPNWSAKTQRTVKSTLSPLLTEFKPHLVQSVKLKKPTSTLNKPFYNINEILEAIKAYNKQLYLCCLMTYGCLLRPHREIRELTWSDFSDDLKYIHLSGSRNKSGRNRIVPVPSYVRELLVKGEPHHNIFSNKPQPLNQDYFKTLWSRFKRQSNILEQGQTLYSFRHSGAIEIFKRTGSITKLQKAMGHSS
;
A
#
# COMPACT_ATOMS: atom_id res chain seq x y z
N PHE A 1 -4.45 -22.22 54.31
CA PHE A 1 -3.27 -22.80 53.68
C PHE A 1 -2.99 -24.25 54.17
N LYS A 2 -2.32 -25.05 53.35
CA LYS A 2 -1.81 -26.38 53.70
C LYS A 2 -0.35 -26.46 53.28
N VAL A 3 0.53 -26.95 54.21
CA VAL A 3 1.95 -27.17 53.94
C VAL A 3 2.25 -28.65 54.04
N SER A 4 2.92 -29.19 53.07
CA SER A 4 3.32 -30.62 53.04
C SER A 4 4.72 -30.78 52.47
N ILE A 5 5.35 -31.90 52.81
CA ILE A 5 6.61 -32.34 52.19
C ILE A 5 6.25 -33.22 51.02
N GLY A 6 6.87 -32.99 49.89
CA GLY A 6 6.70 -33.81 48.69
C GLY A 6 8.10 -34.14 48.09
N THR A 7 8.10 -34.90 47.02
CA THR A 7 9.31 -35.24 46.28
C THR A 7 9.27 -34.72 44.86
N SER A 8 10.39 -34.22 44.35
CA SER A 8 10.55 -33.83 42.96
C SER A 8 11.98 -34.16 42.49
N LYS A 9 12.14 -34.92 41.43
CA LYS A 9 13.45 -35.36 40.92
C LYS A 9 14.33 -35.93 42.02
N SER A 10 13.79 -36.86 42.83
CA SER A 10 14.47 -37.53 43.94
C SER A 10 14.93 -36.60 45.08
N GLN A 11 14.47 -35.36 45.14
CA GLN A 11 14.77 -34.42 46.24
C GLN A 11 13.46 -34.03 46.97
N SER A 12 13.57 -33.86 48.30
CA SER A 12 12.48 -33.32 49.10
C SER A 12 12.20 -31.87 48.71
N ILE A 13 10.92 -31.51 48.69
CA ILE A 13 10.44 -30.14 48.45
C ILE A 13 9.33 -29.79 49.42
N ILE A 14 9.18 -28.52 49.75
CA ILE A 14 8.03 -28.02 50.47
C ILE A 14 6.95 -27.59 49.48
N ILE A 15 5.74 -28.09 49.68
CA ILE A 15 4.57 -27.77 48.88
C ILE A 15 3.62 -26.96 49.74
N ILE A 16 3.28 -25.78 49.31
CA ILE A 16 2.29 -24.91 50.00
C ILE A 16 1.13 -24.74 49.07
N TYR A 17 -0.04 -25.13 49.55
CA TYR A 17 -1.30 -24.76 48.90
C TYR A 17 -1.86 -23.51 49.61
N TYR A 18 -1.97 -22.41 48.85
CA TYR A 18 -2.49 -21.13 49.34
C TYR A 18 -3.42 -20.54 48.28
N ASN A 19 -4.69 -20.23 48.69
CA ASN A 19 -5.73 -19.76 47.75
C ASN A 19 -5.83 -20.63 46.48
N GLU A 20 -5.93 -21.94 46.67
CA GLU A 20 -6.06 -22.95 45.60
C GLU A 20 -4.82 -23.08 44.69
N ILE A 21 -3.80 -22.31 44.94
CA ILE A 21 -2.56 -22.31 44.14
C ILE A 21 -1.49 -23.15 44.84
N ARG A 22 -0.84 -24.02 44.07
CA ARG A 22 0.26 -24.85 44.54
C ARG A 22 1.60 -24.16 44.34
N HIS A 23 2.32 -23.85 45.43
CA HIS A 23 3.67 -23.30 45.44
C HIS A 23 4.67 -24.39 45.87
N ARG A 24 5.87 -24.37 45.28
CA ARG A 24 6.94 -25.36 45.56
C ARG A 24 8.21 -24.61 45.95
N TYR A 25 8.84 -25.04 47.04
CA TYR A 25 10.06 -24.45 47.56
C TYR A 25 11.10 -25.53 47.84
N TRP A 26 12.31 -25.33 47.38
CA TRP A 26 13.46 -26.19 47.59
C TRP A 26 14.38 -25.71 48.72
N ASN A 27 14.18 -24.47 49.16
CA ASN A 27 14.89 -23.83 50.26
C ASN A 27 14.04 -22.78 50.93
N GLY A 28 14.55 -22.21 52.02
CA GLY A 28 13.88 -21.18 52.81
C GLY A 28 14.13 -19.73 52.35
N ASN A 29 14.79 -19.50 51.22
CA ASN A 29 15.14 -18.13 50.78
C ASN A 29 13.94 -17.22 50.66
N ALA A 30 12.77 -17.75 50.27
CA ALA A 30 11.54 -16.99 50.15
C ALA A 30 11.02 -16.42 51.49
N ILE A 31 11.50 -16.95 52.61
CA ILE A 31 11.18 -16.51 53.99
C ILE A 31 12.42 -16.08 54.76
N ASN A 32 13.53 -15.77 54.06
CA ASN A 32 14.83 -15.36 54.58
C ASN A 32 15.46 -16.33 55.60
N ILE A 33 15.34 -17.64 55.33
CA ILE A 33 15.94 -18.70 56.15
C ILE A 33 16.86 -19.54 55.26
N ASP A 34 18.09 -19.73 55.69
CA ASP A 34 19.08 -20.54 54.96
C ASP A 34 18.98 -22.04 55.32
N ILE A 35 17.88 -22.66 54.92
CA ILE A 35 17.64 -24.12 55.06
C ILE A 35 17.27 -24.64 53.67
N LYS A 36 17.93 -25.72 53.25
CA LYS A 36 17.56 -26.46 52.03
C LYS A 36 16.65 -27.63 52.38
N SER A 37 15.62 -27.84 51.57
CA SER A 37 14.66 -28.93 51.80
C SER A 37 15.29 -30.34 51.72
N LYS A 38 16.43 -30.50 51.03
CA LYS A 38 17.18 -31.75 50.98
C LYS A 38 17.89 -32.06 52.27
N ASP A 39 18.29 -31.05 53.06
CA ASP A 39 19.07 -31.22 54.29
C ASP A 39 18.13 -31.37 55.51
N ASN A 40 17.11 -30.58 55.64
CA ASN A 40 16.12 -30.71 56.73
C ASN A 40 14.71 -30.28 56.27
N PRO A 41 13.95 -31.17 55.62
CA PRO A 41 12.62 -30.86 55.09
C PRO A 41 11.58 -30.58 56.20
N THR A 42 11.71 -31.22 57.33
CA THR A 42 10.78 -31.06 58.47
C THR A 42 10.92 -29.69 59.11
N LEU A 43 12.14 -29.23 59.35
CA LEU A 43 12.40 -27.91 59.92
C LEU A 43 11.98 -26.81 58.94
N LEU A 44 12.28 -27.01 57.64
CA LEU A 44 11.86 -26.05 56.62
C LEU A 44 10.35 -25.97 56.47
N LYS A 45 9.65 -27.10 56.58
CA LYS A 45 8.15 -27.09 56.62
C LYS A 45 7.63 -26.27 57.79
N ALA A 46 8.15 -26.52 59.00
CA ALA A 46 7.72 -25.77 60.21
C ALA A 46 8.01 -24.27 60.07
N ALA A 47 9.15 -23.88 59.48
CA ALA A 47 9.47 -22.49 59.22
C ALA A 47 8.47 -21.81 58.28
N PHE A 48 8.07 -22.49 57.20
CA PHE A 48 7.03 -21.96 56.30
C PHE A 48 5.66 -21.86 56.98
N GLU A 49 5.28 -22.86 57.80
CA GLU A 49 4.03 -22.80 58.55
C GLU A 49 3.98 -21.62 59.54
N LEU A 50 5.09 -21.36 60.22
CA LEU A 50 5.23 -20.23 61.16
C LEU A 50 5.10 -18.91 60.39
N LYS A 51 5.87 -18.75 59.30
CA LYS A 51 5.84 -17.52 58.46
C LYS A 51 4.47 -17.27 57.84
N LEU A 52 3.72 -18.29 57.44
CA LEU A 52 2.36 -18.14 56.95
C LEU A 52 1.42 -17.64 58.03
N ARG A 53 1.60 -18.13 59.29
CA ARG A 53 0.81 -17.64 60.46
C ARG A 53 1.19 -16.17 60.81
N GLU A 54 2.44 -15.78 60.65
CA GLU A 54 2.94 -14.43 60.85
C GLU A 54 2.52 -13.44 59.73
N GLY A 55 1.77 -13.93 58.76
CA GLY A 55 1.25 -13.04 57.68
C GLY A 55 2.06 -13.06 56.36
N TRP A 56 3.17 -13.82 56.27
CA TRP A 56 3.86 -13.98 55.00
C TRP A 56 2.94 -14.73 54.01
N ARG A 57 3.01 -14.35 52.74
CA ARG A 57 2.21 -14.94 51.67
C ARG A 57 3.13 -15.36 50.50
N PRO A 58 2.90 -16.54 49.89
CA PRO A 58 3.59 -16.98 48.71
C PRO A 58 3.41 -15.99 47.56
N GLN A 59 4.49 -15.49 47.00
CA GLN A 59 4.39 -14.63 45.82
C GLN A 59 3.94 -15.46 44.62
N GLN A 60 2.88 -15.02 43.96
CA GLN A 60 2.52 -15.56 42.68
C GLN A 60 3.63 -15.20 41.68
N LYS A 61 4.36 -16.19 41.20
CA LYS A 61 5.19 -15.97 40.00
C LYS A 61 4.24 -15.58 38.89
N LYS A 62 4.23 -14.29 38.52
CA LYS A 62 3.55 -13.88 37.29
C LYS A 62 4.08 -14.81 36.21
N LYS A 63 3.20 -15.60 35.58
CA LYS A 63 3.55 -16.32 34.35
C LYS A 63 3.99 -15.23 33.39
N VAL A 64 5.28 -15.14 33.13
CA VAL A 64 5.77 -14.37 31.99
C VAL A 64 5.21 -15.11 30.79
N VAL A 65 4.08 -14.64 30.28
CA VAL A 65 3.58 -15.07 28.99
C VAL A 65 4.69 -14.64 28.03
N LYS A 66 5.49 -15.58 27.57
CA LYS A 66 6.44 -15.32 26.49
C LYS A 66 5.57 -14.93 25.30
N GLU A 67 5.48 -13.63 25.06
CA GLU A 67 4.84 -13.15 23.85
C GLU A 67 5.53 -13.84 22.67
N VAL A 68 4.74 -14.57 21.90
CA VAL A 68 5.24 -15.21 20.68
C VAL A 68 5.65 -14.09 19.74
N PRO A 69 6.94 -13.98 19.38
CA PRO A 69 7.40 -12.87 18.58
C PRO A 69 6.66 -12.84 17.25
N ILE A 70 6.11 -11.67 16.91
CA ILE A 70 5.34 -11.45 15.69
C ILE A 70 6.28 -11.61 14.49
N THR A 71 5.89 -12.42 13.50
CA THR A 71 6.62 -12.53 12.23
C THR A 71 6.40 -11.30 11.37
N VAL A 72 7.35 -11.00 10.48
CA VAL A 72 7.24 -9.87 9.54
C VAL A 72 6.02 -10.02 8.64
N ILE A 73 5.73 -11.23 8.18
CA ILE A 73 4.53 -11.51 7.37
C ILE A 73 3.26 -11.14 8.14
N LYS A 74 3.14 -11.57 9.40
CA LYS A 74 1.98 -11.26 10.24
C LYS A 74 1.85 -9.75 10.48
N ALA A 75 2.95 -9.05 10.72
CA ALA A 75 2.97 -7.61 10.87
C ALA A 75 2.53 -6.88 9.58
N LEU A 76 3.01 -7.33 8.42
CA LEU A 76 2.57 -6.78 7.13
C LEU A 76 1.08 -7.01 6.88
N GLN A 77 0.54 -8.19 7.21
CA GLN A 77 -0.89 -8.48 7.10
C GLN A 77 -1.71 -7.55 8.01
N GLN A 78 -1.31 -7.41 9.26
CA GLN A 78 -1.95 -6.47 10.19
C GLN A 78 -1.87 -5.01 9.69
N GLY A 79 -0.72 -4.60 9.14
CA GLY A 79 -0.57 -3.29 8.51
C GLY A 79 -1.54 -3.09 7.34
N VAL A 80 -1.81 -4.11 6.52
CA VAL A 80 -2.82 -4.05 5.45
C VAL A 80 -4.22 -3.87 6.05
N GLU A 81 -4.59 -4.60 7.09
CA GLU A 81 -5.89 -4.48 7.77
C GLU A 81 -6.11 -3.07 8.33
N VAL A 82 -5.09 -2.50 8.98
CA VAL A 82 -5.12 -1.12 9.45
C VAL A 82 -5.40 -0.14 8.31
N LYS A 83 -4.72 -0.30 7.16
CA LYS A 83 -4.94 0.56 6.00
C LYS A 83 -6.33 0.39 5.36
N ILE A 84 -6.92 -0.80 5.42
CA ILE A 84 -8.32 -1.02 5.02
C ILE A 84 -9.26 -0.23 5.95
N LYS A 85 -9.08 -0.35 7.27
CA LYS A 85 -9.88 0.36 8.27
C LYS A 85 -9.75 1.90 8.16
N GLN A 86 -8.57 2.38 7.74
CA GLN A 86 -8.32 3.82 7.49
C GLN A 86 -8.94 4.32 6.17
N GLY A 87 -9.64 3.49 5.41
CA GLY A 87 -10.27 3.90 4.14
C GLY A 87 -9.29 4.22 3.01
N CYS A 88 -8.10 3.64 3.02
CA CYS A 88 -7.15 3.81 1.93
C CYS A 88 -7.73 3.32 0.59
N SER A 89 -7.30 3.93 -0.52
CA SER A 89 -7.82 3.59 -1.85
C SER A 89 -7.64 2.11 -2.19
N GLU A 90 -8.58 1.52 -2.93
CA GLU A 90 -8.53 0.12 -3.40
C GLU A 90 -7.20 -0.20 -4.11
N ARG A 91 -6.70 0.76 -4.89
CA ARG A 91 -5.41 0.61 -5.57
C ARG A 91 -4.26 0.44 -4.57
N PHE A 92 -4.21 1.26 -3.51
CA PHE A 92 -3.19 1.13 -2.47
C PHE A 92 -3.31 -0.22 -1.76
N ILE A 93 -4.53 -0.64 -1.41
CA ILE A 93 -4.76 -1.94 -0.75
C ILE A 93 -4.32 -3.11 -1.64
N LYS A 94 -4.61 -3.05 -2.94
CA LYS A 94 -4.12 -4.06 -3.90
C LYS A 94 -2.60 -4.11 -3.94
N ASP A 95 -1.94 -2.96 -4.01
CA ASP A 95 -0.47 -2.86 -4.02
C ASP A 95 0.12 -3.33 -2.66
N ALA A 96 -0.53 -3.01 -1.52
CA ALA A 96 -0.14 -3.46 -0.19
C ALA A 96 -0.24 -5.00 -0.03
N LYS A 97 -1.34 -5.61 -0.47
CA LYS A 97 -1.49 -7.09 -0.49
C LYS A 97 -0.40 -7.75 -1.34
N ARG A 98 -0.07 -7.13 -2.48
CA ARG A 98 1.05 -7.61 -3.31
C ARG A 98 2.39 -7.57 -2.57
N ILE A 99 2.64 -6.56 -1.71
CA ILE A 99 3.85 -6.50 -0.90
C ILE A 99 3.95 -7.72 0.03
N VAL A 100 2.86 -8.13 0.66
CA VAL A 100 2.83 -9.34 1.52
C VAL A 100 3.28 -10.57 0.71
N THR A 101 2.69 -10.80 -0.46
CA THR A 101 3.06 -11.91 -1.34
C THR A 101 4.52 -11.85 -1.79
N LEU A 102 5.02 -10.65 -2.13
CA LEU A 102 6.41 -10.46 -2.53
C LEU A 102 7.38 -10.73 -1.36
N TRP A 103 7.00 -10.35 -0.13
CA TRP A 103 7.79 -10.62 1.06
C TRP A 103 7.83 -12.12 1.39
N GLN A 104 6.70 -12.81 1.32
CA GLN A 104 6.64 -14.27 1.50
C GLN A 104 7.58 -14.99 0.53
N ARG A 105 7.57 -14.59 -0.74
CA ARG A 105 8.50 -15.13 -1.75
C ARG A 105 9.95 -14.83 -1.40
N TYR A 106 10.25 -13.62 -0.95
CA TYR A 106 11.60 -13.23 -0.53
C TYR A 106 12.08 -14.06 0.67
N GLU A 107 11.26 -14.27 1.70
CA GLU A 107 11.64 -15.13 2.84
C GLU A 107 11.94 -16.58 2.37
N SER A 108 11.13 -17.10 1.44
CA SER A 108 11.35 -18.43 0.86
C SER A 108 12.67 -18.50 0.07
N GLU A 109 12.92 -17.52 -0.81
CA GLU A 109 14.14 -17.43 -1.63
C GLU A 109 15.42 -17.29 -0.79
N GLN A 110 15.34 -16.60 0.35
CA GLN A 110 16.48 -16.36 1.23
C GLN A 110 16.58 -17.38 2.39
N HIS A 111 15.74 -18.43 2.39
CA HIS A 111 15.67 -19.43 3.47
C HIS A 111 15.46 -18.80 4.87
N LEU A 112 14.86 -17.64 4.94
CA LEU A 112 14.53 -16.92 6.18
C LEU A 112 13.24 -17.53 6.75
N LYS A 113 13.35 -18.69 7.43
CA LYS A 113 12.19 -19.33 8.05
C LYS A 113 11.60 -18.41 9.13
N SER A 114 10.40 -17.84 8.85
CA SER A 114 9.61 -17.04 9.80
C SER A 114 10.40 -15.92 10.47
N LEU A 115 11.01 -15.03 9.68
CA LEU A 115 11.71 -13.85 10.22
C LEU A 115 10.79 -13.07 11.15
N THR A 116 11.22 -12.88 12.39
CA THR A 116 10.47 -12.15 13.41
C THR A 116 10.84 -10.66 13.41
N LEU A 117 9.92 -9.81 13.86
CA LEU A 117 10.12 -8.34 13.86
C LEU A 117 11.32 -7.88 14.69
N ASP A 118 11.63 -8.56 15.80
CA ASP A 118 12.80 -8.27 16.64
C ASP A 118 14.10 -8.45 15.88
N LYS A 119 14.16 -9.46 14.99
CA LYS A 119 15.33 -9.77 14.16
C LYS A 119 15.36 -9.02 12.82
N LEU A 120 14.32 -8.29 12.49
CA LEU A 120 14.25 -7.52 11.25
C LEU A 120 15.24 -6.36 11.27
N GLN A 121 16.18 -6.35 10.32
CA GLN A 121 17.23 -5.34 10.18
C GLN A 121 17.07 -4.54 8.86
N PRO A 122 17.69 -3.35 8.75
CA PRO A 122 17.71 -2.57 7.51
C PRO A 122 18.30 -3.32 6.31
N SER A 123 19.22 -4.25 6.55
CA SER A 123 19.80 -5.14 5.52
C SER A 123 18.75 -6.03 4.85
N HIS A 124 17.84 -6.62 5.64
CA HIS A 124 16.74 -7.43 5.10
C HIS A 124 15.82 -6.60 4.19
N ILE A 125 15.48 -5.37 4.63
CA ILE A 125 14.66 -4.44 3.83
C ILE A 125 15.41 -4.05 2.55
N ARG A 126 16.71 -3.75 2.63
CA ARG A 126 17.52 -3.41 1.46
C ARG A 126 17.55 -4.57 0.46
N ASN A 127 17.83 -5.79 0.90
CA ASN A 127 17.90 -6.97 0.05
C ASN A 127 16.54 -7.28 -0.59
N PHE A 128 15.43 -7.07 0.15
CA PHE A 128 14.09 -7.18 -0.41
C PHE A 128 13.82 -6.15 -1.51
N LEU A 129 14.29 -4.90 -1.34
CA LEU A 129 14.00 -3.79 -2.27
C LEU A 129 14.94 -3.77 -3.47
N VAL A 130 16.22 -4.16 -3.31
CA VAL A 130 17.24 -4.11 -4.36
C VAL A 130 17.28 -5.46 -5.08
N ARG A 131 16.34 -5.66 -6.01
CA ARG A 131 16.30 -6.86 -6.86
C ARG A 131 16.83 -6.56 -8.26
N PRO A 132 17.56 -7.49 -8.90
CA PRO A 132 18.16 -7.27 -10.23
C PRO A 132 17.15 -6.81 -11.29
N ASN A 133 15.95 -7.37 -11.26
CA ASN A 133 14.89 -7.08 -12.24
C ASN A 133 14.01 -5.86 -11.90
N TRP A 134 14.33 -5.11 -10.84
CA TRP A 134 13.54 -3.94 -10.44
C TRP A 134 14.27 -2.65 -10.78
N SER A 135 13.61 -1.79 -11.58
CA SER A 135 14.10 -0.43 -11.81
C SER A 135 14.14 0.37 -10.49
N ALA A 136 15.00 1.38 -10.42
CA ALA A 136 15.08 2.29 -9.28
C ALA A 136 13.70 2.92 -8.94
N LYS A 137 12.87 3.19 -9.95
CA LYS A 137 11.50 3.68 -9.77
C LYS A 137 10.61 2.61 -9.09
N THR A 138 10.69 1.36 -9.53
CA THR A 138 9.96 0.22 -8.93
C THR A 138 10.37 0.02 -7.48
N GLN A 139 11.67 0.00 -7.19
CA GLN A 139 12.21 -0.14 -5.83
C GLN A 139 11.64 0.95 -4.89
N ARG A 140 11.61 2.21 -5.34
CA ARG A 140 11.04 3.32 -4.57
C ARG A 140 9.54 3.21 -4.37
N THR A 141 8.80 2.76 -5.38
CA THR A 141 7.36 2.53 -5.26
C THR A 141 7.06 1.44 -4.24
N VAL A 142 7.80 0.31 -4.31
CA VAL A 142 7.66 -0.77 -3.34
C VAL A 142 8.04 -0.30 -1.93
N LYS A 143 9.13 0.46 -1.77
CA LYS A 143 9.50 1.08 -0.48
C LYS A 143 8.40 1.98 0.08
N SER A 144 7.82 2.83 -0.77
CA SER A 144 6.75 3.76 -0.40
C SER A 144 5.48 3.03 0.06
N THR A 145 5.18 1.86 -0.52
CA THR A 145 4.04 1.02 -0.11
C THR A 145 4.36 0.19 1.14
N LEU A 146 5.60 -0.31 1.27
CA LEU A 146 6.05 -1.10 2.43
C LEU A 146 6.11 -0.27 3.72
N SER A 147 6.61 0.97 3.62
CA SER A 147 6.84 1.82 4.79
C SER A 147 5.61 1.98 5.70
N PRO A 148 4.42 2.39 5.20
CA PRO A 148 3.24 2.56 6.03
C PRO A 148 2.65 1.26 6.59
N LEU A 149 3.05 0.08 6.08
CA LEU A 149 2.62 -1.21 6.62
C LEU A 149 3.41 -1.63 7.86
N LEU A 150 4.65 -1.16 8.00
CA LEU A 150 5.53 -1.49 9.13
C LEU A 150 5.68 -0.34 10.14
N THR A 151 5.09 0.83 9.87
CA THR A 151 5.30 2.03 10.69
C THR A 151 4.90 1.83 12.16
N GLU A 152 3.82 1.10 12.43
CA GLU A 152 3.34 0.87 13.80
C GLU A 152 4.25 -0.07 14.59
N PHE A 153 4.97 -0.97 13.90
CA PHE A 153 5.83 -1.98 14.53
C PHE A 153 7.29 -1.56 14.60
N LYS A 154 7.80 -0.97 13.53
CA LYS A 154 9.19 -0.54 13.37
C LYS A 154 9.23 0.82 12.66
N PRO A 155 8.87 1.91 13.36
CA PRO A 155 8.96 3.25 12.80
C PRO A 155 10.40 3.52 12.34
N HIS A 156 10.55 4.22 11.23
CA HIS A 156 11.83 4.60 10.61
C HIS A 156 12.67 3.47 9.99
N LEU A 157 12.44 2.19 10.30
CA LEU A 157 13.26 1.10 9.77
C LEU A 157 13.30 1.08 8.23
N VAL A 158 12.13 1.13 7.58
CA VAL A 158 12.04 1.16 6.11
C VAL A 158 12.59 2.46 5.55
N GLN A 159 12.37 3.58 6.27
CA GLN A 159 12.83 4.91 5.85
C GLN A 159 14.36 5.02 5.87
N SER A 160 15.05 4.38 6.81
CA SER A 160 16.51 4.39 6.93
C SER A 160 17.23 3.79 5.71
N VAL A 161 16.56 2.94 4.93
CA VAL A 161 17.14 2.30 3.76
C VAL A 161 17.23 3.30 2.60
N LYS A 162 18.43 3.72 2.24
CA LYS A 162 18.68 4.59 1.08
C LYS A 162 18.65 3.79 -0.22
N LEU A 163 17.89 4.28 -1.22
CA LEU A 163 17.81 3.70 -2.57
C LEU A 163 18.31 4.71 -3.60
N LYS A 164 18.85 4.17 -4.70
CA LYS A 164 19.28 4.99 -5.86
C LYS A 164 18.12 5.85 -6.36
N LYS A 165 18.41 7.11 -6.69
CA LYS A 165 17.41 7.99 -7.34
C LYS A 165 17.13 7.45 -8.76
N PRO A 166 15.86 7.34 -9.17
CA PRO A 166 15.55 7.00 -10.55
C PRO A 166 15.99 8.14 -11.46
N THR A 167 16.54 7.79 -12.61
CA THR A 167 16.80 8.76 -13.66
C THR A 167 15.48 9.32 -14.17
N SER A 168 15.36 10.63 -14.24
CA SER A 168 14.19 11.27 -14.85
C SER A 168 14.20 11.01 -16.35
N THR A 169 13.11 10.47 -16.87
CA THR A 169 12.89 10.34 -18.31
C THR A 169 11.95 11.46 -18.75
N LEU A 170 12.32 12.21 -19.78
CA LEU A 170 11.44 13.18 -20.39
C LEU A 170 10.29 12.46 -21.09
N ASN A 171 9.08 12.93 -20.83
CA ASN A 171 7.93 12.49 -21.61
C ASN A 171 8.05 13.07 -23.01
N LYS A 172 7.98 12.23 -24.03
CA LYS A 172 8.07 12.67 -25.43
C LYS A 172 6.71 13.17 -25.92
N PRO A 173 6.57 14.45 -26.31
CA PRO A 173 5.39 14.93 -27.01
C PRO A 173 5.38 14.36 -28.45
N PHE A 174 4.28 14.57 -29.15
CA PHE A 174 4.19 14.31 -30.58
C PHE A 174 4.60 15.57 -31.36
N TYR A 175 5.48 15.43 -32.32
CA TYR A 175 5.85 16.51 -33.24
C TYR A 175 4.89 16.51 -34.44
N ASN A 176 4.57 15.34 -35.00
CA ASN A 176 3.68 15.16 -36.15
C ASN A 176 2.26 14.76 -35.69
N ILE A 177 1.64 15.58 -34.85
CA ILE A 177 0.39 15.20 -34.18
C ILE A 177 -0.75 14.93 -35.16
N ASN A 178 -0.83 15.72 -36.25
CA ASN A 178 -1.90 15.58 -37.25
C ASN A 178 -1.80 14.24 -37.99
N GLU A 179 -0.61 13.85 -38.42
CA GLU A 179 -0.37 12.56 -39.08
C GLU A 179 -0.74 11.38 -38.15
N ILE A 180 -0.34 11.47 -36.89
CA ILE A 180 -0.67 10.43 -35.89
C ILE A 180 -2.19 10.36 -35.67
N LEU A 181 -2.85 11.51 -35.57
CA LEU A 181 -4.31 11.57 -35.39
C LEU A 181 -5.07 11.00 -36.57
N GLU A 182 -4.65 11.30 -37.82
CA GLU A 182 -5.28 10.73 -39.03
C GLU A 182 -5.06 9.20 -39.10
N ALA A 183 -3.89 8.72 -38.77
CA ALA A 183 -3.64 7.28 -38.71
C ALA A 183 -4.52 6.59 -37.63
N ILE A 184 -4.70 7.23 -36.45
CA ILE A 184 -5.58 6.68 -35.40
C ILE A 184 -7.04 6.74 -35.81
N LYS A 185 -7.49 7.78 -36.51
CA LYS A 185 -8.83 7.93 -37.04
C LYS A 185 -9.20 6.80 -38.00
N ALA A 186 -8.28 6.46 -38.91
CA ALA A 186 -8.41 5.33 -39.81
C ALA A 186 -8.41 3.97 -39.06
N TYR A 187 -7.67 3.86 -37.96
CA TYR A 187 -7.55 2.63 -37.19
C TYR A 187 -8.78 2.38 -36.30
N ASN A 188 -9.21 3.37 -35.50
CA ASN A 188 -10.33 3.19 -34.55
C ASN A 188 -10.91 4.53 -34.09
N LYS A 189 -12.20 4.76 -34.35
CA LYS A 189 -12.91 6.00 -34.04
C LYS A 189 -12.97 6.33 -32.53
N GLN A 190 -13.12 5.31 -31.67
CA GLN A 190 -13.18 5.53 -30.22
C GLN A 190 -11.79 5.92 -29.66
N LEU A 191 -10.72 5.29 -30.14
CA LEU A 191 -9.37 5.67 -29.79
C LEU A 191 -9.05 7.09 -30.27
N TYR A 192 -9.50 7.45 -31.48
CA TYR A 192 -9.35 8.79 -32.05
C TYR A 192 -10.00 9.84 -31.15
N LEU A 193 -11.26 9.67 -30.78
CA LEU A 193 -11.96 10.58 -29.86
C LEU A 193 -11.24 10.68 -28.51
N CYS A 194 -10.80 9.56 -27.95
CA CYS A 194 -10.01 9.55 -26.72
C CYS A 194 -8.70 10.36 -26.85
N CYS A 195 -7.98 10.23 -27.97
CA CYS A 195 -6.75 10.98 -28.25
C CYS A 195 -7.02 12.47 -28.40
N LEU A 196 -8.08 12.86 -29.13
CA LEU A 196 -8.49 14.24 -29.28
C LEU A 196 -8.90 14.89 -27.95
N MET A 197 -9.66 14.21 -27.12
CA MET A 197 -10.02 14.70 -25.78
C MET A 197 -8.78 14.78 -24.87
N THR A 198 -7.86 13.84 -25.01
CA THR A 198 -6.59 13.89 -24.25
C THR A 198 -5.75 15.11 -24.67
N TYR A 199 -5.72 15.44 -25.96
CA TYR A 199 -4.99 16.57 -26.51
C TYR A 199 -5.69 17.90 -26.25
N GLY A 200 -6.96 18.03 -26.63
CA GLY A 200 -7.69 19.28 -26.62
C GLY A 200 -8.30 19.67 -25.29
N CYS A 201 -8.79 18.68 -24.53
CA CYS A 201 -9.39 18.90 -23.22
C CYS A 201 -8.41 18.66 -22.07
N LEU A 202 -7.19 18.18 -22.34
CA LEU A 202 -6.18 17.81 -21.34
C LEU A 202 -6.74 16.85 -20.29
N LEU A 203 -7.66 15.97 -20.66
CA LEU A 203 -8.19 14.93 -19.79
C LEU A 203 -7.26 13.70 -19.77
N ARG A 204 -7.32 12.94 -18.67
CA ARG A 204 -6.56 11.68 -18.54
C ARG A 204 -7.30 10.53 -19.22
N PRO A 205 -6.67 9.79 -20.16
CA PRO A 205 -7.37 8.85 -21.02
C PRO A 205 -8.00 7.66 -20.28
N HIS A 206 -7.36 7.20 -19.19
CA HIS A 206 -7.76 5.93 -18.59
C HIS A 206 -8.95 6.02 -17.64
N ARG A 207 -9.11 7.11 -16.91
CA ARG A 207 -10.21 7.26 -15.97
C ARG A 207 -11.11 8.45 -16.33
N GLU A 208 -10.54 9.64 -16.43
CA GLU A 208 -11.34 10.85 -16.66
C GLU A 208 -12.14 10.75 -17.97
N ILE A 209 -11.52 10.32 -19.09
CA ILE A 209 -12.20 10.17 -20.38
C ILE A 209 -13.07 8.91 -20.41
N ARG A 210 -12.55 7.76 -19.97
CA ARG A 210 -13.25 6.48 -20.06
C ARG A 210 -14.58 6.45 -19.29
N GLU A 211 -14.67 7.20 -18.19
CA GLU A 211 -15.83 7.25 -17.30
C GLU A 211 -16.79 8.42 -17.60
N LEU A 212 -16.56 9.20 -18.67
CA LEU A 212 -17.47 10.29 -19.02
C LEU A 212 -18.84 9.76 -19.41
N THR A 213 -19.86 10.46 -18.90
CA THR A 213 -21.26 10.29 -19.26
C THR A 213 -21.77 11.57 -19.91
N TRP A 214 -22.89 11.51 -20.61
CA TRP A 214 -23.48 12.70 -21.24
C TRP A 214 -23.94 13.75 -20.22
N SER A 215 -24.29 13.34 -19.01
CA SER A 215 -24.59 14.27 -17.91
C SER A 215 -23.39 15.10 -17.41
N ASP A 216 -22.17 14.73 -17.81
CA ASP A 216 -20.98 15.51 -17.47
C ASP A 216 -20.81 16.73 -18.40
N PHE A 217 -21.50 16.76 -19.53
CA PHE A 217 -21.40 17.85 -20.50
C PHE A 217 -22.47 18.91 -20.26
N SER A 218 -22.12 20.18 -20.56
CA SER A 218 -23.11 21.24 -20.71
C SER A 218 -24.05 20.93 -21.89
N ASP A 219 -25.24 21.56 -21.91
CA ASP A 219 -26.24 21.30 -22.96
C ASP A 219 -25.72 21.59 -24.36
N ASP A 220 -24.87 22.61 -24.49
CA ASP A 220 -24.23 23.02 -25.74
C ASP A 220 -22.91 22.30 -26.04
N LEU A 221 -22.55 21.28 -25.22
CA LEU A 221 -21.33 20.50 -25.29
C LEU A 221 -20.04 21.33 -25.20
N LYS A 222 -20.07 22.59 -24.78
CA LYS A 222 -18.89 23.46 -24.70
C LYS A 222 -18.03 23.18 -23.48
N TYR A 223 -18.58 22.58 -22.44
CA TYR A 223 -17.88 22.31 -21.18
C TYR A 223 -18.14 20.92 -20.66
N ILE A 224 -17.15 20.37 -19.97
CA ILE A 224 -17.25 19.14 -19.19
C ILE A 224 -17.10 19.50 -17.71
N HIS A 225 -18.08 19.10 -16.89
CA HIS A 225 -18.08 19.24 -15.44
C HIS A 225 -17.50 17.98 -14.80
N LEU A 226 -16.19 17.96 -14.55
CA LEU A 226 -15.51 16.79 -14.01
C LEU A 226 -15.55 16.81 -12.49
N SER A 227 -16.24 15.84 -11.89
CA SER A 227 -16.30 15.65 -10.44
C SER A 227 -14.93 15.33 -9.84
N GLY A 228 -14.67 15.85 -8.64
CA GLY A 228 -13.47 15.56 -7.87
C GLY A 228 -13.26 14.07 -7.58
N SER A 229 -14.34 13.32 -7.39
CA SER A 229 -14.29 11.87 -7.15
C SER A 229 -13.67 11.07 -8.31
N ARG A 230 -13.73 11.60 -9.54
CA ARG A 230 -13.22 10.95 -10.75
C ARG A 230 -11.81 11.40 -11.15
N ASN A 231 -11.26 12.40 -10.51
CA ASN A 231 -9.92 12.87 -10.82
C ASN A 231 -8.94 12.70 -9.64
N LYS A 232 -7.64 12.68 -9.95
CA LYS A 232 -6.59 12.43 -8.95
C LYS A 232 -6.47 13.55 -7.89
N SER A 233 -6.88 14.77 -8.21
CA SER A 233 -6.75 15.93 -7.31
C SER A 233 -7.89 16.05 -6.28
N GLY A 234 -8.97 15.28 -6.45
CA GLY A 234 -10.14 15.35 -5.58
C GLY A 234 -10.97 16.64 -5.72
N ARG A 235 -10.68 17.50 -6.72
CA ARG A 235 -11.33 18.80 -6.90
C ARG A 235 -12.21 18.80 -8.15
N ASN A 236 -13.37 19.44 -8.07
CA ASN A 236 -14.20 19.67 -9.24
C ASN A 236 -13.47 20.56 -10.25
N ARG A 237 -13.67 20.29 -11.54
CA ARG A 237 -13.04 21.02 -12.63
C ARG A 237 -13.99 21.19 -13.79
N ILE A 238 -14.08 22.40 -14.33
CA ILE A 238 -14.75 22.71 -15.60
C ILE A 238 -13.69 22.70 -16.69
N VAL A 239 -13.93 21.91 -17.74
CA VAL A 239 -13.00 21.70 -18.85
C VAL A 239 -13.65 22.15 -20.14
N PRO A 240 -13.08 23.15 -20.86
CA PRO A 240 -13.61 23.56 -22.16
C PRO A 240 -13.39 22.43 -23.19
N VAL A 241 -14.37 22.27 -24.06
CA VAL A 241 -14.35 21.30 -25.18
C VAL A 241 -14.14 22.08 -26.49
N PRO A 242 -13.01 21.89 -27.19
CA PRO A 242 -12.77 22.54 -28.48
C PRO A 242 -13.78 22.13 -29.55
N SER A 243 -14.01 23.01 -30.54
CA SER A 243 -15.00 22.78 -31.63
C SER A 243 -14.75 21.45 -32.35
N TYR A 244 -13.50 21.15 -32.72
CA TYR A 244 -13.13 19.93 -33.42
C TYR A 244 -13.38 18.63 -32.63
N VAL A 245 -13.49 18.72 -31.28
CA VAL A 245 -13.93 17.59 -30.44
C VAL A 245 -15.46 17.52 -30.42
N ARG A 246 -16.14 18.69 -30.28
CA ARG A 246 -17.61 18.77 -30.22
C ARG A 246 -18.27 18.19 -31.46
N GLU A 247 -17.73 18.47 -32.64
CA GLU A 247 -18.22 17.98 -33.93
C GLU A 247 -18.27 16.46 -34.05
N LEU A 248 -17.51 15.76 -33.21
CA LEU A 248 -17.48 14.29 -33.14
C LEU A 248 -18.43 13.73 -32.08
N LEU A 249 -19.00 14.58 -31.22
CA LEU A 249 -19.84 14.15 -30.12
C LEU A 249 -21.32 14.09 -30.58
N VAL A 250 -21.93 12.92 -30.46
CA VAL A 250 -23.36 12.73 -30.69
C VAL A 250 -24.02 12.47 -29.34
N LYS A 251 -24.78 13.47 -28.84
CA LYS A 251 -25.42 13.42 -27.52
C LYS A 251 -26.36 12.21 -27.41
N GLY A 252 -26.16 11.41 -26.38
CA GLY A 252 -27.01 10.28 -26.03
C GLY A 252 -27.73 10.48 -24.70
N GLU A 253 -28.25 9.43 -24.12
CA GLU A 253 -28.93 9.43 -22.83
C GLU A 253 -28.01 9.99 -21.71
N PRO A 254 -28.50 10.87 -20.81
CA PRO A 254 -27.68 11.59 -19.83
C PRO A 254 -26.76 10.69 -19.00
N HIS A 255 -27.25 9.53 -18.55
CA HIS A 255 -26.49 8.63 -17.70
C HIS A 255 -25.66 7.58 -18.46
N HIS A 256 -25.73 7.60 -19.80
CA HIS A 256 -24.92 6.71 -20.60
C HIS A 256 -23.50 7.24 -20.79
N ASN A 257 -22.56 6.32 -20.76
CA ASN A 257 -21.16 6.61 -21.05
C ASN A 257 -20.99 6.93 -22.55
N ILE A 258 -20.19 7.94 -22.88
CA ILE A 258 -20.02 8.45 -24.25
C ILE A 258 -19.39 7.45 -25.24
N PHE A 259 -18.73 6.40 -24.75
CA PHE A 259 -18.07 5.37 -25.57
C PHE A 259 -18.87 4.07 -25.64
N SER A 260 -19.43 3.61 -24.53
CA SER A 260 -20.16 2.35 -24.48
C SER A 260 -21.64 2.49 -24.90
N ASN A 261 -22.18 3.70 -24.89
CA ASN A 261 -23.61 3.99 -25.04
C ASN A 261 -24.49 3.23 -24.02
N LYS A 262 -23.95 2.92 -22.86
CA LYS A 262 -24.58 2.22 -21.73
C LYS A 262 -24.23 2.91 -20.42
N PRO A 263 -24.95 2.66 -19.32
CA PRO A 263 -24.59 3.22 -18.02
C PRO A 263 -23.19 2.82 -17.55
N GLN A 264 -22.73 1.62 -17.95
CA GLN A 264 -21.41 1.10 -17.54
C GLN A 264 -20.33 1.58 -18.51
N PRO A 265 -19.18 2.08 -17.99
CA PRO A 265 -18.04 2.46 -18.81
C PRO A 265 -17.36 1.21 -19.41
N LEU A 266 -16.58 1.43 -20.47
CA LEU A 266 -15.72 0.40 -21.04
C LEU A 266 -14.70 -0.13 -20.01
N ASN A 267 -14.14 -1.32 -20.29
CA ASN A 267 -13.12 -1.95 -19.44
C ASN A 267 -11.97 -0.99 -19.09
N GLN A 268 -11.43 -1.11 -17.89
CA GLN A 268 -10.36 -0.23 -17.36
C GLN A 268 -9.13 -0.14 -18.28
N ASP A 269 -8.77 -1.22 -18.94
CA ASP A 269 -7.60 -1.27 -19.83
C ASP A 269 -7.95 -1.05 -21.32
N TYR A 270 -9.21 -0.68 -21.66
CA TYR A 270 -9.70 -0.59 -23.02
C TYR A 270 -8.80 0.27 -23.91
N PHE A 271 -8.63 1.55 -23.57
CA PHE A 271 -7.80 2.45 -24.37
C PHE A 271 -6.31 2.11 -24.33
N LYS A 272 -5.83 1.54 -23.22
CA LYS A 272 -4.47 1.04 -23.12
C LYS A 272 -4.23 -0.14 -24.09
N THR A 273 -5.20 -1.04 -24.19
CA THR A 273 -5.14 -2.19 -25.10
C THR A 273 -5.21 -1.75 -26.57
N LEU A 274 -6.15 -0.85 -26.91
CA LEU A 274 -6.22 -0.28 -28.27
C LEU A 274 -4.94 0.45 -28.66
N TRP A 275 -4.42 1.30 -27.77
CA TRP A 275 -3.14 2.00 -28.00
C TRP A 275 -1.99 1.04 -28.19
N SER A 276 -1.90 -0.02 -27.40
CA SER A 276 -0.83 -1.02 -27.52
C SER A 276 -0.91 -1.79 -28.85
N ARG A 277 -2.13 -2.05 -29.33
CA ARG A 277 -2.35 -2.69 -30.64
C ARG A 277 -1.98 -1.74 -31.78
N PHE A 278 -2.46 -0.48 -31.74
CA PHE A 278 -2.10 0.55 -32.70
C PHE A 278 -0.57 0.74 -32.77
N LYS A 279 0.09 0.86 -31.62
CA LYS A 279 1.54 1.04 -31.55
C LYS A 279 2.33 -0.12 -32.18
N ARG A 280 1.83 -1.36 -32.12
CA ARG A 280 2.48 -2.51 -32.75
C ARG A 280 2.34 -2.54 -34.27
N GLN A 281 1.29 -1.92 -34.81
CA GLN A 281 0.99 -1.88 -36.23
C GLN A 281 1.52 -0.61 -36.89
N SER A 282 1.89 0.38 -36.11
CA SER A 282 2.30 1.70 -36.60
C SER A 282 3.82 1.88 -36.47
N ASN A 283 4.43 2.39 -37.51
CA ASN A 283 5.83 2.76 -37.59
C ASN A 283 6.08 4.28 -37.42
N ILE A 284 4.99 5.08 -37.24
CA ILE A 284 5.07 6.54 -37.12
C ILE A 284 5.35 7.03 -35.68
N LEU A 285 5.34 6.11 -34.71
CA LEU A 285 5.52 6.43 -33.31
C LEU A 285 6.96 6.22 -32.86
N GLU A 286 7.51 7.20 -32.16
CA GLU A 286 8.83 7.08 -31.54
C GLU A 286 8.81 6.26 -30.24
N GLN A 287 9.98 5.70 -29.90
CA GLN A 287 10.16 5.04 -28.62
C GLN A 287 9.93 6.04 -27.45
N GLY A 288 9.14 5.65 -26.46
CA GLY A 288 8.78 6.48 -25.30
C GLY A 288 7.51 7.30 -25.48
N GLN A 289 6.93 7.39 -26.69
CA GLN A 289 5.62 7.98 -26.92
C GLN A 289 4.52 7.05 -26.43
N THR A 290 3.55 7.62 -25.75
CA THR A 290 2.43 6.93 -25.11
C THR A 290 1.13 7.67 -25.38
N LEU A 291 -0.01 7.05 -25.04
CA LEU A 291 -1.31 7.74 -25.08
C LEU A 291 -1.31 9.06 -24.28
N TYR A 292 -0.51 9.13 -23.22
CA TYR A 292 -0.33 10.34 -22.41
C TYR A 292 0.44 11.46 -23.15
N SER A 293 1.19 11.14 -24.20
CA SER A 293 1.92 12.11 -25.02
C SER A 293 0.98 13.13 -25.69
N PHE A 294 -0.26 12.75 -26.00
CA PHE A 294 -1.30 13.70 -26.47
C PHE A 294 -1.54 14.81 -25.44
N ARG A 295 -1.61 14.47 -24.16
CA ARG A 295 -1.79 15.49 -23.11
C ARG A 295 -0.58 16.39 -22.97
N HIS A 296 0.63 15.88 -23.16
CA HIS A 296 1.85 16.69 -23.15
C HIS A 296 1.91 17.63 -24.36
N SER A 297 1.56 17.13 -25.55
CA SER A 297 1.50 17.95 -26.76
C SER A 297 0.44 19.05 -26.64
N GLY A 298 -0.77 18.73 -26.12
CA GLY A 298 -1.81 19.73 -25.88
C GLY A 298 -1.41 20.76 -24.82
N ALA A 299 -0.68 20.36 -23.78
CA ALA A 299 -0.16 21.28 -22.79
C ALA A 299 0.86 22.26 -23.38
N ILE A 300 1.76 21.78 -24.24
CA ILE A 300 2.73 22.63 -24.98
C ILE A 300 1.99 23.61 -25.87
N GLU A 301 0.96 23.18 -26.58
CA GLU A 301 0.17 24.03 -27.46
C GLU A 301 -0.55 25.15 -26.70
N ILE A 302 -1.19 24.84 -25.57
CA ILE A 302 -1.80 25.85 -24.71
C ILE A 302 -0.76 26.84 -24.19
N PHE A 303 0.41 26.36 -23.79
CA PHE A 303 1.48 27.24 -23.32
C PHE A 303 1.99 28.16 -24.44
N LYS A 304 2.20 27.62 -25.65
CA LYS A 304 2.60 28.42 -26.81
C LYS A 304 1.59 29.53 -27.14
N ARG A 305 0.27 29.25 -27.06
CA ARG A 305 -0.78 30.22 -27.32
C ARG A 305 -0.95 31.25 -26.21
N THR A 306 -0.73 30.91 -24.97
CA THR A 306 -1.09 31.77 -23.83
C THR A 306 0.11 32.42 -23.14
N GLY A 307 1.30 31.88 -23.32
CA GLY A 307 2.51 32.28 -22.59
C GLY A 307 2.44 32.09 -21.08
N SER A 308 1.35 31.48 -20.55
CA SER A 308 1.02 31.49 -19.13
C SER A 308 1.03 30.10 -18.51
N ILE A 309 2.00 29.86 -17.61
CA ILE A 309 2.05 28.65 -16.80
C ILE A 309 0.82 28.50 -15.91
N THR A 310 0.30 29.60 -15.35
CA THR A 310 -0.88 29.59 -14.48
C THR A 310 -2.13 29.14 -15.24
N LYS A 311 -2.32 29.61 -16.48
CA LYS A 311 -3.44 29.15 -17.33
C LYS A 311 -3.30 27.68 -17.66
N LEU A 312 -2.07 27.23 -17.96
CA LEU A 312 -1.77 25.83 -18.22
C LEU A 312 -2.05 24.95 -16.99
N GLN A 313 -1.60 25.35 -15.79
CA GLN A 313 -1.85 24.62 -14.55
C GLN A 313 -3.36 24.47 -14.29
N LYS A 314 -4.14 25.54 -14.46
CA LYS A 314 -5.62 25.50 -14.35
C LYS A 314 -6.23 24.53 -15.36
N ALA A 315 -5.83 24.60 -16.63
CA ALA A 315 -6.30 23.70 -17.68
C ALA A 315 -5.97 22.23 -17.40
N MET A 316 -4.78 21.95 -16.86
CA MET A 316 -4.36 20.60 -16.48
C MET A 316 -4.98 20.11 -15.15
N GLY A 317 -5.59 20.99 -14.37
CA GLY A 317 -6.11 20.65 -13.03
C GLY A 317 -5.01 20.27 -12.06
N HIS A 318 -3.86 20.95 -12.12
CA HIS A 318 -2.81 20.82 -11.13
C HIS A 318 -3.09 21.75 -9.94
N SER A 319 -2.96 21.24 -8.73
CA SER A 319 -2.77 22.08 -7.54
C SER A 319 -1.30 22.46 -7.53
N SER A 320 -1.02 23.75 -7.48
CA SER A 320 0.31 24.40 -7.43
C SER A 320 1.45 23.46 -7.08
#